data_172025169c1f44b84bd8c0f33a81c3e9
#
_entry.id   172025169c1f44b84bd8c0f33a81c3e9
#
_cell.length_a   1.000
_cell.length_b   1.000
_cell.length_c   1.000
_cell.angle_alpha   90.00
_cell.angle_beta   90.00
_cell.angle_gamma   90.00
#
_symmetry.space_group_name_H-M   'P 1'
#
loop_
_entity.id
_entity.type
_entity.pdbx_description
1 polymer ?
#
loop_
_entity_poly.entity_id
_entity_poly.type
_entity_poly.pdbx_seq_one_letter_code
_entity_poly.pdbx_strand_id
1 'polypeptide(L)'
;MKGLDTAEGLLLFGKDHLYILDGFTLVNGREVHDIDLMPSNYYEPIIPVVPGQVNRLVHKREVIKISYDTIKEVHLRRYLLQPIAVEAFCLDGRNQFLAFIKDQRSKAYQKFLAVATSTVSDSAMLSVAGQKRTANVEQPTGLLSTLMGETSVTQRWVRGEITNFQYLMALNTLAGRSYDDLMQYPVFPWVISDYTSEELDLGNPATFRDLSRPMGAQSQQRLDQFKKRYIWCTIGHRI
;
A
#
# COMPACT_ATOMS: atom_id res chain seq x y z
N MET A 1 -0.60 -7.43 9.66
CA MET A 1 -0.82 -8.35 8.52
C MET A 1 0.49 -8.45 7.79
N LYS A 2 0.88 -9.64 7.37
CA LYS A 2 2.09 -9.88 6.57
C LYS A 2 1.69 -10.80 5.41
N GLY A 3 1.40 -10.21 4.26
CA GLY A 3 0.93 -10.97 3.10
C GLY A 3 -0.41 -11.69 3.36
N LEU A 4 -0.40 -13.02 3.36
CA LEU A 4 -1.57 -13.85 3.68
C LEU A 4 -1.79 -14.05 5.18
N ASP A 5 -0.76 -13.80 6.01
CA ASP A 5 -0.85 -14.01 7.44
C ASP A 5 -1.55 -12.84 8.10
N THR A 6 -2.75 -13.09 8.55
CA THR A 6 -3.55 -12.11 9.28
C THR A 6 -3.72 -12.57 10.72
N ALA A 7 -3.43 -11.69 11.66
CA ALA A 7 -3.68 -11.92 13.07
C ALA A 7 -4.67 -10.88 13.60
N GLU A 8 -5.57 -11.33 14.42
CA GLU A 8 -6.47 -10.48 15.18
C GLU A 8 -5.75 -9.95 16.41
N GLY A 9 -5.94 -8.67 16.75
CA GLY A 9 -5.20 -8.11 17.87
C GLY A 9 -5.63 -6.70 18.26
N LEU A 10 -4.92 -6.14 19.23
CA LEU A 10 -5.16 -4.80 19.77
C LEU A 10 -4.02 -3.86 19.39
N LEU A 11 -4.40 -2.63 19.05
CA LEU A 11 -3.50 -1.50 18.87
C LEU A 11 -3.61 -0.56 20.06
N LEU A 12 -2.53 -0.41 20.82
CA LEU A 12 -2.49 0.44 22.00
C LEU A 12 -1.49 1.60 21.79
N PHE A 13 -1.96 2.81 22.03
CA PHE A 13 -1.13 4.01 22.03
C PHE A 13 -0.71 4.34 23.48
N GLY A 14 0.55 4.04 23.81
CA GLY A 14 1.17 4.41 25.09
C GLY A 14 1.70 5.85 25.08
N LYS A 15 2.46 6.20 26.11
CA LYS A 15 3.05 7.54 26.23
C LYS A 15 4.11 7.80 25.14
N ASP A 16 5.07 6.87 24.96
CA ASP A 16 6.21 7.04 24.09
C ASP A 16 6.31 5.95 23.01
N HIS A 17 5.42 4.95 23.09
CA HIS A 17 5.45 3.77 22.24
C HIS A 17 4.06 3.34 21.81
N LEU A 18 4.00 2.77 20.63
CA LEU A 18 2.90 2.01 20.09
C LEU A 18 3.09 0.52 20.42
N TYR A 19 2.01 -0.16 20.78
CA TYR A 19 2.01 -1.60 21.03
C TYR A 19 0.98 -2.29 20.14
N ILE A 20 1.40 -3.37 19.48
CA ILE A 20 0.52 -4.26 18.74
C ILE A 20 0.55 -5.60 19.45
N LEU A 21 -0.60 -6.05 19.92
CA LEU A 21 -0.78 -7.26 20.72
C LEU A 21 -1.56 -8.27 19.90
N ASP A 22 -0.91 -9.30 19.37
CA ASP A 22 -1.57 -10.35 18.62
C ASP A 22 -2.31 -11.33 19.52
N GLY A 23 -3.52 -11.72 19.12
CA GLY A 23 -4.34 -12.69 19.86
C GLY A 23 -5.08 -12.13 21.08
N PHE A 24 -5.18 -10.80 21.17
CA PHE A 24 -5.93 -10.15 22.26
C PHE A 24 -7.09 -9.32 21.72
N THR A 25 -8.17 -9.25 22.46
CA THR A 25 -9.34 -8.42 22.16
C THR A 25 -9.75 -7.57 23.36
N LEU A 26 -10.54 -6.53 23.11
CA LEU A 26 -11.06 -5.64 24.13
C LEU A 26 -12.55 -5.92 24.34
N VAL A 27 -12.90 -6.39 25.55
CA VAL A 27 -14.27 -6.67 25.94
C VAL A 27 -14.83 -5.48 26.73
N ASN A 28 -16.07 -5.09 26.42
CA ASN A 28 -16.75 -3.96 27.06
C ASN A 28 -15.96 -2.63 27.04
N GLY A 29 -15.00 -2.51 26.12
CA GLY A 29 -14.18 -1.32 25.95
C GLY A 29 -13.15 -1.07 27.08
N ARG A 30 -12.94 -2.02 28.00
CA ARG A 30 -12.05 -1.83 29.17
C ARG A 30 -11.15 -3.02 29.48
N GLU A 31 -11.59 -4.23 29.25
CA GLU A 31 -10.88 -5.44 29.67
C GLU A 31 -10.20 -6.10 28.47
N VAL A 32 -8.90 -6.32 28.61
CA VAL A 32 -8.10 -7.02 27.61
C VAL A 32 -8.15 -8.52 27.89
N HIS A 33 -8.68 -9.26 26.94
CA HIS A 33 -8.81 -10.71 27.02
C HIS A 33 -8.03 -11.40 25.91
N ASP A 34 -7.54 -12.58 26.25
CA ASP A 34 -6.95 -13.50 25.30
C ASP A 34 -8.07 -14.16 24.48
N ILE A 35 -8.00 -14.04 23.15
CA ILE A 35 -9.03 -14.57 22.24
C ILE A 35 -9.16 -16.09 22.38
N ASP A 36 -8.05 -16.81 22.56
CA ASP A 36 -8.06 -18.27 22.66
C ASP A 36 -8.64 -18.81 23.98
N LEU A 37 -8.67 -17.98 25.01
CA LEU A 37 -9.23 -18.33 26.32
C LEU A 37 -10.70 -17.92 26.46
N MET A 38 -11.26 -17.22 25.50
CA MET A 38 -12.65 -16.78 25.54
C MET A 38 -13.61 -17.88 25.14
N PRO A 39 -14.72 -18.05 25.87
CA PRO A 39 -15.80 -18.93 25.42
C PRO A 39 -16.41 -18.46 24.11
N SER A 40 -16.70 -19.37 23.20
CA SER A 40 -17.22 -19.08 21.85
C SER A 40 -18.57 -18.34 21.82
N ASN A 41 -19.30 -18.34 22.92
CA ASN A 41 -20.55 -17.58 23.09
C ASN A 41 -20.34 -16.12 23.53
N TYR A 42 -19.11 -15.74 23.90
CA TYR A 42 -18.77 -14.38 24.38
C TYR A 42 -18.07 -13.53 23.34
N TYR A 43 -17.42 -14.16 22.37
CA TYR A 43 -16.61 -13.48 21.37
C TYR A 43 -16.78 -14.12 19.99
N GLU A 44 -17.16 -13.31 19.02
CA GLU A 44 -17.18 -13.70 17.61
C GLU A 44 -15.88 -13.20 16.95
N PRO A 45 -15.02 -14.12 16.46
CA PRO A 45 -13.78 -13.73 15.80
C PRO A 45 -14.04 -12.86 14.58
N ILE A 46 -13.23 -11.82 14.40
CA ILE A 46 -13.27 -10.94 13.24
C ILE A 46 -12.87 -11.72 11.98
N ILE A 47 -11.90 -12.63 12.13
CA ILE A 47 -11.45 -13.54 11.09
C ILE A 47 -12.21 -14.85 11.26
N PRO A 48 -13.13 -15.20 10.34
CA PRO A 48 -13.91 -16.44 10.46
C PRO A 48 -13.00 -17.66 10.52
N VAL A 49 -13.19 -18.50 11.51
CA VAL A 49 -12.51 -19.80 11.59
C VAL A 49 -13.27 -20.78 10.73
N VAL A 50 -12.64 -21.32 9.69
CA VAL A 50 -13.23 -22.37 8.85
C VAL A 50 -13.28 -23.67 9.66
N PRO A 51 -14.47 -24.27 9.89
CA PRO A 51 -14.59 -25.52 10.62
C PRO A 51 -13.76 -26.64 9.96
N GLY A 52 -12.89 -27.28 10.73
CA GLY A 52 -12.02 -28.37 10.24
C GLY A 52 -10.62 -27.92 9.78
N GLN A 53 -10.36 -26.66 9.54
CA GLN A 53 -9.02 -26.13 9.48
C GLN A 53 -8.60 -25.71 10.89
N VAL A 54 -7.82 -26.56 11.53
CA VAL A 54 -7.03 -26.14 12.69
C VAL A 54 -5.90 -25.27 12.15
N ASN A 55 -6.26 -24.12 11.61
CA ASN A 55 -5.33 -23.02 11.35
C ASN A 55 -4.98 -22.30 12.66
N ARG A 56 -4.91 -23.04 13.71
CA ARG A 56 -3.99 -22.75 14.80
C ARG A 56 -2.60 -23.13 14.31
N LEU A 57 -2.11 -22.43 13.29
CA LEU A 57 -0.72 -22.08 13.33
C LEU A 57 -0.56 -21.55 14.75
N VAL A 58 0.23 -22.25 15.54
CA VAL A 58 0.71 -21.77 16.83
C VAL A 58 1.58 -20.58 16.47
N HIS A 59 0.94 -19.49 16.04
CA HIS A 59 1.61 -18.23 15.86
C HIS A 59 2.07 -17.86 17.26
N LYS A 60 3.36 -17.95 17.43
CA LYS A 60 3.98 -17.38 18.62
C LYS A 60 3.43 -15.97 18.73
N ARG A 61 2.58 -15.73 19.73
CA ARG A 61 1.98 -14.43 19.96
C ARG A 61 3.06 -13.40 20.02
N GLU A 62 2.99 -12.43 19.16
CA GLU A 62 3.97 -11.36 19.11
C GLU A 62 3.40 -10.12 19.78
N VAL A 63 4.19 -9.54 20.67
CA VAL A 63 3.96 -8.19 21.16
C VAL A 63 4.97 -7.31 20.47
N ILE A 64 4.49 -6.49 19.54
CA ILE A 64 5.33 -5.56 18.81
C ILE A 64 5.30 -4.23 19.53
N LYS A 65 6.47 -3.73 19.92
CA LYS A 65 6.67 -2.42 20.52
C LYS A 65 7.42 -1.52 19.54
N ILE A 66 6.87 -0.34 19.23
CA ILE A 66 7.41 0.63 18.29
C ILE A 66 7.50 1.98 18.97
N SER A 67 8.68 2.59 19.00
CA SER A 67 8.83 3.98 19.46
C SER A 67 8.24 4.94 18.44
N TYR A 68 7.57 5.99 18.89
CA TYR A 68 7.03 7.00 17.98
C TYR A 68 8.10 7.70 17.15
N ASP A 69 9.30 7.88 17.70
CA ASP A 69 10.44 8.48 16.99
C ASP A 69 10.94 7.63 15.81
N THR A 70 10.62 6.34 15.79
CA THR A 70 10.99 5.44 14.69
C THR A 70 9.97 5.40 13.57
N ILE A 71 8.78 5.96 13.76
CA ILE A 71 7.74 6.00 12.73
C ILE A 71 8.08 7.10 11.71
N LYS A 72 8.39 6.69 10.49
CA LYS A 72 8.78 7.58 9.40
C LYS A 72 7.58 8.10 8.61
N GLU A 73 6.68 7.19 8.23
CA GLU A 73 5.55 7.50 7.35
C GLU A 73 4.30 6.74 7.80
N VAL A 74 3.13 7.35 7.65
CA VAL A 74 1.85 6.70 7.93
C VAL A 74 0.90 7.01 6.78
N HIS A 75 0.39 5.95 6.15
CA HIS A 75 -0.48 6.05 4.98
C HIS A 75 -1.83 5.41 5.23
N LEU A 76 -2.88 6.05 4.75
CA LEU A 76 -4.19 5.41 4.62
C LEU A 76 -4.15 4.41 3.47
N ARG A 77 -4.62 3.20 3.74
CA ARG A 77 -4.62 2.08 2.80
C ARG A 77 -6.02 1.50 2.65
N ARG A 78 -6.16 0.67 1.62
CA ARG A 78 -7.31 -0.21 1.46
C ARG A 78 -6.88 -1.63 1.82
N TYR A 79 -7.80 -2.39 2.38
CA TYR A 79 -7.65 -3.83 2.56
C TYR A 79 -8.85 -4.51 1.94
N LEU A 80 -8.61 -5.50 1.06
CA LEU A 80 -9.64 -6.13 0.22
C LEU A 80 -10.50 -5.07 -0.51
N LEU A 81 -9.86 -4.04 -1.05
CA LEU A 81 -10.46 -2.89 -1.73
C LEU A 81 -11.30 -1.96 -0.85
N GLN A 82 -11.47 -2.27 0.43
CA GLN A 82 -12.19 -1.43 1.40
C GLN A 82 -11.25 -0.42 2.07
N PRO A 83 -11.68 0.83 2.30
CA PRO A 83 -10.87 1.88 2.89
C PRO A 83 -10.80 1.74 4.43
N ILE A 84 -10.23 0.64 4.93
CA ILE A 84 -10.22 0.27 6.35
C ILE A 84 -8.82 0.11 6.94
N ALA A 85 -7.75 0.30 6.16
CA ALA A 85 -6.40 0.04 6.63
C ALA A 85 -5.54 1.30 6.77
N VAL A 86 -4.52 1.18 7.63
CA VAL A 86 -3.42 2.14 7.83
C VAL A 86 -2.12 1.36 7.73
N GLU A 87 -1.14 1.90 7.05
CA GLU A 87 0.21 1.35 6.98
C GLU A 87 1.21 2.34 7.58
N ALA A 88 2.00 1.89 8.54
CA ALA A 88 3.05 2.65 9.17
C ALA A 88 4.41 2.08 8.83
N PHE A 89 5.30 2.93 8.31
CA PHE A 89 6.69 2.59 7.98
C PHE A 89 7.64 3.12 9.05
N CYS A 90 8.57 2.28 9.47
CA CYS A 90 9.57 2.63 10.45
C CYS A 90 10.93 2.90 9.80
N LEU A 91 11.78 3.67 10.48
CA LEU A 91 13.15 4.00 10.04
C LEU A 91 14.05 2.76 9.89
N ASP A 92 13.77 1.70 10.64
CA ASP A 92 14.48 0.43 10.59
C ASP A 92 14.06 -0.48 9.41
N GLY A 93 13.19 0.02 8.51
CA GLY A 93 12.69 -0.70 7.34
C GLY A 93 11.51 -1.61 7.63
N ARG A 94 11.08 -1.76 8.88
CA ARG A 94 9.85 -2.49 9.20
C ARG A 94 8.63 -1.68 8.80
N ASN A 95 7.60 -2.35 8.35
CA ASN A 95 6.26 -1.77 8.15
C ASN A 95 5.22 -2.55 8.93
N GLN A 96 4.12 -1.89 9.26
CA GLN A 96 2.96 -2.46 9.92
C GLN A 96 1.72 -2.12 9.13
N PHE A 97 1.06 -3.15 8.61
CA PHE A 97 -0.20 -3.01 7.89
C PHE A 97 -1.36 -3.41 8.81
N LEU A 98 -2.20 -2.44 9.17
CA LEU A 98 -3.24 -2.55 10.18
C LEU A 98 -4.61 -2.33 9.54
N ALA A 99 -5.47 -3.35 9.54
CA ALA A 99 -6.86 -3.21 9.12
C ALA A 99 -7.76 -3.03 10.35
N PHE A 100 -8.72 -2.12 10.26
CA PHE A 100 -9.60 -1.73 11.35
C PHE A 100 -11.05 -2.10 11.04
N ILE A 101 -11.81 -2.39 12.08
CA ILE A 101 -13.24 -2.63 11.96
C ILE A 101 -13.97 -1.29 12.04
N LYS A 102 -15.03 -1.15 11.23
CA LYS A 102 -15.90 0.03 11.25
C LYS A 102 -15.10 1.33 11.09
N ASP A 103 -15.50 2.39 11.78
CA ASP A 103 -14.95 3.74 11.66
C ASP A 103 -13.68 4.00 12.48
N GLN A 104 -13.02 2.94 12.98
CA GLN A 104 -11.84 3.07 13.84
C GLN A 104 -10.60 3.55 13.07
N ARG A 105 -10.52 3.32 11.76
CA ARG A 105 -9.38 3.73 10.94
C ARG A 105 -9.04 5.21 11.08
N SER A 106 -10.04 6.08 10.94
CA SER A 106 -9.83 7.54 10.98
C SER A 106 -9.32 7.99 12.35
N LYS A 107 -9.84 7.40 13.43
CA LYS A 107 -9.39 7.69 14.80
C LYS A 107 -7.95 7.22 15.03
N ALA A 108 -7.60 6.01 14.57
CA ALA A 108 -6.24 5.49 14.66
C ALA A 108 -5.27 6.36 13.87
N TYR A 109 -5.62 6.72 12.63
CA TYR A 109 -4.80 7.58 11.78
C TYR A 109 -4.53 8.95 12.41
N GLN A 110 -5.55 9.60 12.96
CA GLN A 110 -5.39 10.88 13.66
C GLN A 110 -4.48 10.74 14.89
N LYS A 111 -4.57 9.64 15.64
CA LYS A 111 -3.66 9.37 16.75
C LYS A 111 -2.21 9.19 16.26
N PHE A 112 -1.99 8.46 15.18
CA PHE A 112 -0.66 8.34 14.58
C PHE A 112 -0.09 9.72 14.23
N LEU A 113 -0.86 10.57 13.57
CA LEU A 113 -0.42 11.93 13.23
C LEU A 113 -0.12 12.79 14.47
N ALA A 114 -0.87 12.60 15.56
CA ALA A 114 -0.68 13.37 16.79
C ALA A 114 0.59 12.96 17.57
N VAL A 115 1.00 11.69 17.49
CA VAL A 115 2.15 11.17 18.27
C VAL A 115 3.45 11.15 17.49
N ALA A 116 3.40 11.10 16.16
CA ALA A 116 4.57 11.03 15.27
C ALA A 116 4.90 12.42 14.65
N THR A 117 4.72 13.49 15.40
CA THR A 117 4.75 14.89 14.92
C THR A 117 6.08 15.36 14.34
N SER A 118 7.22 14.77 14.71
CA SER A 118 8.52 15.26 14.25
C SER A 118 9.00 14.65 12.93
N THR A 119 8.56 13.43 12.62
CA THR A 119 9.05 12.68 11.44
C THR A 119 8.03 12.60 10.30
N VAL A 120 6.74 12.73 10.62
CA VAL A 120 5.65 12.58 9.66
C VAL A 120 5.37 13.86 8.85
N SER A 121 5.92 15.00 9.24
CA SER A 121 5.62 16.28 8.58
C SER A 121 6.01 16.30 7.09
N ASP A 122 7.13 15.70 6.71
CA ASP A 122 7.59 15.66 5.31
C ASP A 122 6.84 14.64 4.46
N SER A 123 6.42 13.53 5.08
CA SER A 123 5.65 12.49 4.38
C SER A 123 4.14 12.77 4.37
N ALA A 124 3.64 13.52 5.37
CA ALA A 124 2.25 13.96 5.38
C ALA A 124 1.93 14.87 4.18
N MET A 125 2.89 15.67 3.70
CA MET A 125 2.73 16.46 2.49
C MET A 125 2.56 15.60 1.24
N LEU A 126 3.33 14.52 1.09
CA LEU A 126 3.15 13.55 0.00
C LEU A 126 1.83 12.78 0.12
N SER A 127 1.43 12.40 1.34
CA SER A 127 0.19 11.67 1.59
C SER A 127 -1.05 12.56 1.45
N VAL A 128 -1.01 13.82 1.87
CA VAL A 128 -2.10 14.80 1.71
C VAL A 128 -2.34 15.13 0.24
N ALA A 129 -1.30 15.26 -0.57
CA ALA A 129 -1.43 15.42 -2.01
C ALA A 129 -2.12 14.21 -2.68
N GLY A 130 -1.86 12.99 -2.18
CA GLY A 130 -2.54 11.77 -2.62
C GLY A 130 -3.99 11.66 -2.14
N GLN A 131 -4.31 12.09 -0.92
CA GLN A 131 -5.65 11.98 -0.34
C GLN A 131 -6.68 12.94 -0.93
N LYS A 132 -6.28 14.15 -1.31
CA LYS A 132 -7.18 15.11 -1.98
C LYS A 132 -7.70 14.60 -3.33
N ARG A 133 -7.01 13.64 -3.96
CA ARG A 133 -7.44 13.05 -5.23
C ARG A 133 -8.46 11.92 -5.10
N THR A 134 -8.59 11.31 -3.93
CA THR A 134 -9.53 10.19 -3.72
C THR A 134 -10.89 10.60 -3.19
N ALA A 135 -11.05 11.84 -2.72
CA ALA A 135 -12.29 12.31 -2.10
C ALA A 135 -13.25 13.05 -3.05
N ASN A 136 -12.79 13.62 -4.17
CA ASN A 136 -13.70 14.29 -5.13
C ASN A 136 -13.08 14.29 -6.54
N VAL A 137 -13.77 13.65 -7.47
CA VAL A 137 -13.46 13.62 -8.92
C VAL A 137 -13.75 14.96 -9.62
N GLU A 138 -14.26 15.96 -8.91
CA GLU A 138 -14.70 17.21 -9.51
C GLU A 138 -14.18 18.44 -8.77
N GLN A 139 -12.85 18.67 -8.80
CA GLN A 139 -12.36 20.06 -8.71
C GLN A 139 -11.03 20.21 -9.47
N PRO A 140 -10.89 21.21 -10.35
CA PRO A 140 -9.62 21.53 -10.98
C PRO A 140 -8.68 21.95 -9.85
N THR A 141 -7.61 21.18 -9.66
CA THR A 141 -6.56 21.51 -8.69
C THR A 141 -5.94 22.82 -9.11
N GLY A 142 -6.38 23.83 -8.41
CA GLY A 142 -5.98 25.20 -8.68
C GLY A 142 -4.50 25.42 -8.51
N LEU A 143 -4.03 26.36 -9.24
CA LEU A 143 -2.73 27.05 -9.30
C LEU A 143 -1.97 27.22 -7.95
N LEU A 144 -2.59 26.97 -6.80
CA LEU A 144 -2.01 27.14 -5.46
C LEU A 144 -0.97 26.09 -5.08
N SER A 145 -1.06 24.84 -5.57
CA SER A 145 -0.04 23.82 -5.30
C SER A 145 1.23 24.04 -6.12
N THR A 146 1.11 24.72 -7.26
CA THR A 146 2.25 25.11 -8.10
C THR A 146 3.00 26.32 -7.53
N LEU A 147 2.33 27.16 -6.73
CA LEU A 147 2.91 28.34 -6.10
C LEU A 147 3.69 28.04 -4.82
N MET A 148 3.51 26.89 -4.19
CA MET A 148 4.22 26.50 -2.96
C MET A 148 5.55 25.77 -3.18
N GLY A 149 6.05 25.73 -4.40
CA GLY A 149 7.44 25.32 -4.67
C GLY A 149 7.77 23.84 -4.48
N GLU A 150 6.77 22.99 -4.28
CA GLU A 150 6.99 21.54 -4.20
C GLU A 150 7.23 20.96 -5.57
N THR A 151 8.47 20.62 -5.83
CA THR A 151 8.84 19.86 -7.05
C THR A 151 8.13 18.51 -7.05
N SER A 152 7.29 18.25 -8.05
CA SER A 152 6.59 16.97 -8.19
C SER A 152 7.61 15.82 -8.24
N VAL A 153 7.23 14.64 -7.75
CA VAL A 153 8.07 13.43 -7.81
C VAL A 153 8.58 13.17 -9.24
N THR A 154 7.74 13.44 -10.24
CA THR A 154 8.11 13.34 -11.66
C THR A 154 9.20 14.33 -12.05
N GLN A 155 9.14 15.58 -11.59
CA GLN A 155 10.18 16.57 -11.88
C GLN A 155 11.51 16.22 -11.20
N ARG A 156 11.47 15.71 -9.98
CA ARG A 156 12.66 15.22 -9.28
C ARG A 156 13.31 14.04 -10.02
N TRP A 157 12.50 13.14 -10.54
CA TRP A 157 12.97 12.02 -11.37
C TRP A 157 13.58 12.53 -12.69
N VAL A 158 12.92 13.44 -13.41
CA VAL A 158 13.43 14.03 -14.67
C VAL A 158 14.77 14.75 -14.45
N ARG A 159 14.95 15.38 -13.28
CA ARG A 159 16.22 16.03 -12.91
C ARG A 159 17.30 15.07 -12.41
N GLY A 160 17.01 13.77 -12.29
CA GLY A 160 17.94 12.79 -11.77
C GLY A 160 18.16 12.84 -10.26
N GLU A 161 17.32 13.56 -9.51
CA GLU A 161 17.39 13.66 -8.05
C GLU A 161 16.98 12.36 -7.35
N ILE A 162 16.17 11.54 -8.00
CA ILE A 162 15.72 10.23 -7.53
C ILE A 162 15.92 9.18 -8.62
N THR A 163 16.18 7.94 -8.20
CA THR A 163 16.37 6.80 -9.10
C THR A 163 15.05 6.34 -9.72
N ASN A 164 15.13 5.56 -10.83
CA ASN A 164 13.95 4.92 -11.44
C ASN A 164 13.18 4.08 -10.43
N PHE A 165 13.88 3.33 -9.57
CA PHE A 165 13.26 2.52 -8.52
C PHE A 165 12.48 3.39 -7.53
N GLN A 166 13.10 4.45 -7.01
CA GLN A 166 12.45 5.38 -6.08
C GLN A 166 11.24 6.05 -6.70
N TYR A 167 11.31 6.42 -7.98
CA TYR A 167 10.18 7.00 -8.70
C TYR A 167 9.02 6.01 -8.83
N LEU A 168 9.29 4.76 -9.25
CA LEU A 168 8.28 3.71 -9.38
C LEU A 168 7.65 3.37 -8.02
N MET A 169 8.43 3.30 -6.95
CA MET A 169 7.92 3.09 -5.60
C MET A 169 7.05 4.25 -5.12
N ALA A 170 7.42 5.49 -5.42
CA ALA A 170 6.59 6.65 -5.12
C ALA A 170 5.25 6.59 -5.85
N LEU A 171 5.23 6.21 -7.13
CA LEU A 171 3.99 6.01 -7.89
C LEU A 171 3.11 4.91 -7.30
N ASN A 172 3.69 3.78 -6.89
CA ASN A 172 2.97 2.70 -6.22
C ASN A 172 2.37 3.17 -4.88
N THR A 173 3.13 3.93 -4.10
CA THR A 173 2.67 4.51 -2.84
C THR A 173 1.51 5.47 -3.05
N LEU A 174 1.60 6.37 -4.04
CA LEU A 174 0.53 7.30 -4.41
C LEU A 174 -0.72 6.58 -4.91
N ALA A 175 -0.56 5.43 -5.57
CA ALA A 175 -1.66 4.57 -5.99
C ALA A 175 -2.29 3.77 -4.84
N GLY A 176 -1.76 3.87 -3.62
CA GLY A 176 -2.25 3.14 -2.45
C GLY A 176 -1.84 1.67 -2.41
N ARG A 177 -0.83 1.27 -3.18
CA ARG A 177 -0.31 -0.10 -3.21
C ARG A 177 0.60 -0.38 -2.02
N SER A 178 0.59 -1.61 -1.53
CA SER A 178 1.41 -2.07 -0.40
C SER A 178 1.90 -3.49 -0.64
N TYR A 179 3.07 -3.84 -0.10
CA TYR A 179 3.59 -5.21 -0.10
C TYR A 179 2.75 -6.18 0.73
N ASP A 180 2.00 -5.66 1.70
CA ASP A 180 1.17 -6.46 2.60
C ASP A 180 -0.27 -6.66 2.10
N ASP A 181 -0.62 -6.06 0.96
CA ASP A 181 -1.93 -6.25 0.32
C ASP A 181 -1.78 -7.03 -0.99
N LEU A 182 -2.21 -8.29 -1.00
CA LEU A 182 -2.19 -9.14 -2.19
C LEU A 182 -3.12 -8.67 -3.31
N MET A 183 -4.13 -7.88 -2.98
CA MET A 183 -5.06 -7.31 -3.97
C MET A 183 -4.48 -6.06 -4.64
N GLN A 184 -3.60 -5.34 -3.93
CA GLN A 184 -2.99 -4.09 -4.38
C GLN A 184 -1.50 -4.06 -4.05
N TYR A 185 -0.74 -5.04 -4.54
CA TYR A 185 0.72 -5.09 -4.39
C TYR A 185 1.42 -4.10 -5.35
N PRO A 186 2.67 -3.71 -5.08
CA PRO A 186 3.46 -2.84 -5.96
C PRO A 186 3.65 -3.45 -7.34
N VAL A 187 3.52 -2.61 -8.36
CA VAL A 187 3.64 -3.01 -9.78
C VAL A 187 4.85 -2.34 -10.40
N PHE A 188 5.62 -3.11 -11.14
CA PHE A 188 6.76 -2.66 -11.93
C PHE A 188 6.57 -3.00 -13.41
N PRO A 189 7.18 -2.24 -14.32
CA PRO A 189 7.19 -2.60 -15.73
C PRO A 189 7.84 -3.98 -15.96
N TRP A 190 7.30 -4.75 -16.87
CA TRP A 190 7.89 -6.03 -17.28
C TRP A 190 9.08 -5.75 -18.22
N VAL A 191 10.23 -5.53 -17.63
CA VAL A 191 11.43 -5.08 -18.35
C VAL A 191 12.06 -6.21 -19.15
N ILE A 192 12.14 -7.41 -18.56
CA ILE A 192 12.79 -8.57 -19.18
C ILE A 192 11.88 -9.20 -20.24
N SER A 193 12.42 -9.49 -21.40
CA SER A 193 11.76 -10.23 -22.50
C SER A 193 12.25 -11.67 -22.66
N ASP A 194 13.46 -11.95 -22.22
CA ASP A 194 14.05 -13.26 -22.32
C ASP A 194 13.75 -14.10 -21.05
N TYR A 195 12.91 -15.12 -21.24
CA TYR A 195 12.53 -16.09 -20.22
C TYR A 195 12.96 -17.52 -20.58
N THR A 196 13.76 -17.68 -21.64
CA THR A 196 14.12 -18.99 -22.20
C THR A 196 15.59 -19.31 -22.11
N SER A 197 16.45 -18.32 -22.01
CA SER A 197 17.90 -18.51 -21.86
C SER A 197 18.25 -19.07 -20.49
N GLU A 198 19.19 -19.97 -20.43
CA GLU A 198 19.70 -20.55 -19.18
C GLU A 198 20.38 -19.48 -18.31
N GLU A 199 21.06 -18.53 -18.95
CA GLU A 199 21.70 -17.39 -18.28
C GLU A 199 21.22 -16.07 -18.92
N LEU A 200 20.86 -15.09 -18.07
CA LEU A 200 20.46 -13.76 -18.49
C LEU A 200 21.68 -12.88 -18.76
N ASP A 201 21.90 -12.53 -20.01
CA ASP A 201 22.89 -11.52 -20.39
C ASP A 201 22.28 -10.10 -20.33
N LEU A 202 22.56 -9.37 -19.24
CA LEU A 202 22.08 -8.01 -19.07
C LEU A 202 22.82 -6.99 -19.92
N GLY A 203 23.90 -7.36 -20.61
CA GLY A 203 24.60 -6.54 -21.61
C GLY A 203 23.93 -6.60 -22.98
N ASN A 204 23.10 -7.61 -23.24
CA ASN A 204 22.42 -7.81 -24.50
C ASN A 204 21.08 -7.03 -24.54
N PRO A 205 20.90 -6.06 -25.45
CA PRO A 205 19.63 -5.32 -25.57
C PRO A 205 18.42 -6.21 -25.87
N ALA A 206 18.59 -7.38 -26.50
CA ALA A 206 17.51 -8.33 -26.80
C ALA A 206 16.89 -8.95 -25.53
N THR A 207 17.62 -8.93 -24.42
CA THR A 207 17.11 -9.39 -23.12
C THR A 207 15.98 -8.50 -22.59
N PHE A 208 15.90 -7.25 -23.06
CA PHE A 208 14.93 -6.27 -22.58
C PHE A 208 13.80 -6.02 -23.56
N ARG A 209 12.65 -5.63 -23.00
CA ARG A 209 11.52 -5.14 -23.79
C ARG A 209 11.70 -3.67 -24.14
N ASP A 210 11.15 -3.30 -25.28
CA ASP A 210 10.99 -1.89 -25.66
C ASP A 210 9.87 -1.26 -24.81
N LEU A 211 10.23 -0.57 -23.74
CA LEU A 211 9.27 0.07 -22.84
C LEU A 211 8.57 1.29 -23.45
N SER A 212 8.98 1.75 -24.64
CA SER A 212 8.25 2.76 -25.41
C SER A 212 6.99 2.20 -26.06
N ARG A 213 6.84 0.86 -26.08
CA ARG A 213 5.70 0.16 -26.69
C ARG A 213 4.85 -0.53 -25.60
N PRO A 214 3.52 -0.57 -25.78
CA PRO A 214 2.65 -1.37 -24.93
C PRO A 214 3.03 -2.86 -24.96
N MET A 215 2.80 -3.58 -23.83
CA MET A 215 3.12 -5.00 -23.70
C MET A 215 2.56 -5.87 -24.84
N GLY A 216 1.33 -5.60 -25.29
CA GLY A 216 0.70 -6.35 -26.37
C GLY A 216 1.19 -5.97 -27.77
N ALA A 217 2.03 -4.93 -27.92
CA ALA A 217 2.45 -4.36 -29.20
C ALA A 217 3.98 -4.28 -29.37
N GLN A 218 4.71 -5.23 -28.79
CA GLN A 218 6.17 -5.26 -28.86
C GLN A 218 6.69 -5.49 -30.29
N SER A 219 6.01 -6.30 -31.10
CA SER A 219 6.34 -6.45 -32.51
C SER A 219 5.63 -5.41 -33.39
N GLN A 220 6.28 -5.01 -34.52
CA GLN A 220 5.71 -4.06 -35.45
C GLN A 220 4.36 -4.53 -36.02
N GLN A 221 4.23 -5.82 -36.31
CA GLN A 221 2.99 -6.41 -36.80
C GLN A 221 1.83 -6.23 -35.83
N ARG A 222 2.08 -6.48 -34.54
CA ARG A 222 1.06 -6.31 -33.47
C ARG A 222 0.71 -4.84 -33.28
N LEU A 223 1.70 -3.96 -33.31
CA LEU A 223 1.48 -2.51 -33.21
C LEU A 223 0.58 -2.02 -34.34
N ASP A 224 0.82 -2.46 -35.58
CA ASP A 224 0.01 -2.06 -36.73
C ASP A 224 -1.42 -2.61 -36.68
N GLN A 225 -1.60 -3.83 -36.14
CA GLN A 225 -2.94 -4.38 -35.88
C GLN A 225 -3.71 -3.52 -34.87
N PHE A 226 -3.06 -3.08 -33.77
CA PHE A 226 -3.70 -2.22 -32.77
C PHE A 226 -4.00 -0.83 -33.33
N LYS A 227 -3.10 -0.25 -34.12
CA LYS A 227 -3.34 1.04 -34.81
C LYS A 227 -4.53 0.97 -35.74
N LYS A 228 -4.62 -0.08 -36.58
CA LYS A 228 -5.77 -0.31 -37.47
C LYS A 228 -7.08 -0.43 -36.69
N ARG A 229 -7.08 -1.19 -35.58
CA ARG A 229 -8.26 -1.37 -34.72
C ARG A 229 -8.69 -0.05 -34.05
N TYR A 230 -7.71 0.72 -33.54
CA TYR A 230 -7.99 2.02 -32.94
C TYR A 230 -8.64 2.98 -33.93
N ILE A 231 -8.12 3.08 -35.14
CA ILE A 231 -8.68 3.91 -36.23
C ILE A 231 -10.11 3.45 -36.54
N TRP A 232 -10.34 2.14 -36.66
CA TRP A 232 -11.66 1.60 -36.97
C TRP A 232 -12.68 1.94 -35.85
N CYS A 233 -12.31 1.76 -34.57
CA CYS A 233 -13.18 2.11 -33.43
C CYS A 233 -13.47 3.61 -33.35
N THR A 234 -12.50 4.45 -33.72
CA THR A 234 -12.66 5.92 -33.65
C THR A 234 -13.53 6.45 -34.78
N ILE A 235 -13.48 5.84 -35.96
CA ILE A 235 -14.26 6.24 -37.14
C ILE A 235 -15.68 5.63 -37.10
N GLY A 236 -15.82 4.37 -36.61
CA GLY A 236 -17.09 3.64 -36.58
C GLY A 236 -18.13 4.15 -35.58
N HIS A 237 -17.77 5.02 -34.65
CA HIS A 237 -18.70 5.65 -33.68
C HIS A 237 -19.12 7.08 -34.09
N ARG A 238 -18.88 7.50 -35.30
CA ARG A 238 -19.35 8.79 -35.85
C ARG A 238 -20.45 8.64 -36.90
N ILE A 239 -21.23 7.55 -36.82
CA ILE A 239 -22.47 7.38 -37.61
C ILE A 239 -23.65 7.29 -36.66
#